data_9375e16464d962d45876eeb46f27b719
#
_entry.id   9375e16464d962d45876eeb46f27b719
#
_cell.length_a   1.000
_cell.length_b   1.000
_cell.length_c   1.000
_cell.angle_alpha   90.00
_cell.angle_beta   90.00
_cell.angle_gamma   90.00
#
_symmetry.space_group_name_H-M   'P 1'
#
loop_
_entity.id
_entity.type
_entity.pdbx_description
1 polymer ?
#
loop_
_entity_poly.entity_id
_entity_poly.type
_entity_poly.pdbx_seq_one_letter_code
_entity_poly.pdbx_strand_id
1 'polypeptide(L)'
;MSGSAHYVGLHRSEHADDRERTTPVNQSPTATDTPDTEHDGLRRRLMAGGLAAAGLGVIGSRTASAAPNELSAREMELLRFAQLLELTARDLYDAATAAGAPGPLWEAMSEQHEAYAQAIASITGLSATGRNDAVYDAQVEGFRTDSVLAAHALESAAAATHTELLAHITQAHAAEVIASIVSSESRHCVVLADVAGLGTNLDINLINSADPLELP
;
A
#
# COMPACT_ATOMS: atom_id res chain seq x y z
N MET A 1 -42.77 40.93 5.01
CA MET A 1 -41.95 41.92 5.72
C MET A 1 -40.51 41.54 5.41
N SER A 2 -39.90 41.93 4.32
CA SER A 2 -39.50 43.27 3.77
C SER A 2 -38.41 43.93 4.64
N GLY A 3 -37.24 44.09 4.01
CA GLY A 3 -36.14 44.91 4.44
C GLY A 3 -34.83 44.29 3.90
N SER A 4 -34.41 44.51 2.70
CA SER A 4 -33.85 45.65 1.94
C SER A 4 -32.59 46.26 2.56
N ALA A 5 -31.47 45.95 1.87
CA ALA A 5 -30.44 46.76 1.29
C ALA A 5 -29.64 47.73 2.20
N HIS A 6 -28.33 47.72 2.05
CA HIS A 6 -27.60 48.90 1.50
C HIS A 6 -26.15 48.56 1.16
N TYR A 7 -25.81 48.84 0.02
CA TYR A 7 -24.70 49.11 -0.82
C TYR A 7 -24.09 50.50 -0.53
N VAL A 8 -22.78 50.62 -0.37
CA VAL A 8 -21.92 51.83 -0.61
C VAL A 8 -20.51 51.30 -0.69
N GLY A 9 -19.68 51.38 -1.70
CA GLY A 9 -19.51 52.44 -2.70
C GLY A 9 -18.13 53.09 -2.53
N LEU A 10 -17.20 52.73 -3.44
CA LEU A 10 -16.13 53.58 -3.99
C LEU A 10 -15.05 54.20 -3.06
N HIS A 11 -13.77 53.89 -3.32
CA HIS A 11 -12.82 54.97 -3.71
C HIS A 11 -11.63 54.37 -4.52
N ARG A 12 -11.51 54.94 -5.68
CA ARG A 12 -10.43 54.86 -6.64
C ARG A 12 -9.44 55.97 -6.28
N SER A 13 -8.15 55.72 -6.33
CA SER A 13 -7.14 56.76 -6.57
C SER A 13 -5.99 56.22 -7.40
N GLU A 14 -5.97 56.66 -8.65
CA GLU A 14 -4.80 56.65 -9.51
C GLU A 14 -3.76 57.63 -8.98
N HIS A 15 -2.51 57.23 -9.01
CA HIS A 15 -1.42 58.17 -9.22
C HIS A 15 -0.32 57.50 -10.04
N ALA A 16 -0.19 57.99 -11.26
CA ALA A 16 0.99 57.86 -12.10
C ALA A 16 2.06 58.82 -11.60
N ASP A 17 3.30 58.46 -11.59
CA ASP A 17 4.38 59.29 -12.13
C ASP A 17 5.66 58.51 -12.42
N ASP A 18 6.04 58.62 -13.58
CA ASP A 18 7.21 58.52 -14.39
C ASP A 18 8.55 58.77 -13.70
N ARG A 19 9.53 57.94 -13.97
CA ARG A 19 10.91 58.35 -14.32
C ARG A 19 11.80 57.21 -14.77
N GLU A 20 12.07 57.24 -16.07
CA GLU A 20 13.23 56.63 -16.68
C GLU A 20 14.51 56.83 -15.88
N ARG A 21 15.29 55.77 -15.76
CA ARG A 21 16.75 55.87 -15.83
C ARG A 21 17.34 54.54 -16.30
N THR A 22 17.67 54.51 -17.54
CA THR A 22 18.62 53.61 -18.19
C THR A 22 20.00 53.67 -17.53
N THR A 23 20.60 52.54 -17.28
CA THR A 23 22.00 52.21 -17.62
C THR A 23 22.28 50.72 -17.47
N PRO A 24 23.18 50.18 -18.30
CA PRO A 24 23.29 48.75 -18.52
C PRO A 24 24.47 48.14 -17.73
N VAL A 25 24.57 46.81 -17.91
CA VAL A 25 25.77 45.98 -17.69
C VAL A 25 25.87 45.31 -16.32
N ASN A 26 25.62 44.06 -16.29
CA ASN A 26 26.71 43.13 -16.27
C ASN A 26 26.18 41.69 -16.50
N GLN A 27 26.57 41.12 -17.61
CA GLN A 27 26.47 39.71 -17.86
C GLN A 27 27.49 39.02 -16.94
N SER A 28 27.03 38.17 -16.06
CA SER A 28 27.86 37.19 -15.39
C SER A 28 27.20 35.81 -15.56
N PRO A 29 27.97 34.76 -15.66
CA PRO A 29 27.66 33.63 -16.48
C PRO A 29 26.58 32.75 -15.90
N THR A 30 25.76 32.23 -16.79
CA THR A 30 24.86 31.10 -16.63
C THR A 30 25.42 30.04 -15.68
N ALA A 31 24.86 30.00 -14.46
CA ALA A 31 24.81 28.76 -13.73
C ALA A 31 23.92 27.82 -14.53
N THR A 32 24.53 26.86 -15.18
CA THR A 32 23.83 25.70 -15.69
C THR A 32 23.20 24.98 -14.52
N ASP A 33 21.90 25.22 -14.34
CA ASP A 33 21.04 24.38 -13.54
C ASP A 33 21.07 22.98 -14.19
N THR A 34 21.96 22.15 -13.72
CA THR A 34 21.89 20.72 -14.01
C THR A 34 20.70 20.21 -13.21
N PRO A 35 19.63 19.76 -13.86
CA PRO A 35 18.54 19.15 -13.14
C PRO A 35 19.12 17.94 -12.40
N ASP A 36 18.76 17.83 -11.15
CA ASP A 36 19.18 16.79 -10.22
C ASP A 36 18.58 15.43 -10.65
N THR A 37 19.15 14.88 -11.74
CA THR A 37 18.73 13.63 -12.37
C THR A 37 19.15 12.40 -11.55
N GLU A 38 19.99 12.57 -10.53
CA GLU A 38 20.42 11.44 -9.69
C GLU A 38 19.34 11.05 -8.67
N HIS A 39 18.62 12.01 -8.10
CA HIS A 39 17.53 11.71 -7.15
C HIS A 39 16.31 11.11 -7.84
N ASP A 40 15.98 11.54 -9.05
CA ASP A 40 14.88 10.97 -9.83
C ASP A 40 15.22 9.55 -10.33
N GLY A 41 16.48 9.30 -10.65
CA GLY A 41 16.98 7.96 -11.01
C GLY A 41 16.94 6.98 -9.84
N LEU A 42 17.19 7.45 -8.61
CA LEU A 42 17.12 6.62 -7.41
C LEU A 42 15.67 6.29 -7.03
N ARG A 43 14.78 7.27 -7.11
CA ARG A 43 13.34 7.06 -6.91
C ARG A 43 12.74 6.10 -7.93
N ARG A 44 13.07 6.25 -9.22
CA ARG A 44 12.63 5.31 -10.27
C ARG A 44 13.22 3.90 -10.10
N ARG A 45 14.46 3.77 -9.62
CA ARG A 45 15.08 2.48 -9.34
C ARG A 45 14.53 1.82 -8.08
N LEU A 46 14.14 2.60 -7.06
CA LEU A 46 13.46 2.08 -5.87
C LEU A 46 12.04 1.62 -6.20
N MET A 47 11.31 2.38 -7.05
CA MET A 47 9.98 1.99 -7.50
C MET A 47 10.00 0.79 -8.47
N ALA A 48 11.01 0.71 -9.35
CA ALA A 48 11.17 -0.42 -10.28
C ALA A 48 11.87 -1.63 -9.66
N GLY A 49 12.68 -1.43 -8.62
CA GLY A 49 13.44 -2.50 -7.96
C GLY A 49 12.78 -3.07 -6.70
N GLY A 50 11.81 -2.36 -6.13
CA GLY A 50 11.11 -2.79 -4.92
C GLY A 50 10.02 -3.83 -5.18
N LEU A 51 9.53 -3.92 -6.40
CA LEU A 51 8.50 -4.87 -6.82
C LEU A 51 9.08 -6.09 -7.54
N ALA A 52 10.35 -6.04 -7.95
CA ALA A 52 11.03 -7.22 -8.46
C ALA A 52 11.32 -8.13 -7.28
N ALA A 53 10.44 -9.09 -7.07
CA ALA A 53 10.70 -10.29 -6.29
C ALA A 53 11.67 -10.00 -5.13
N ALA A 54 11.14 -9.61 -3.96
CA ALA A 54 11.75 -10.13 -2.76
C ALA A 54 11.82 -11.63 -3.03
N GLY A 55 12.88 -12.02 -3.74
CA GLY A 55 13.11 -13.40 -4.07
C GLY A 55 12.89 -14.14 -2.78
N LEU A 56 12.11 -15.17 -2.85
CA LEU A 56 12.32 -16.33 -2.01
C LEU A 56 13.79 -16.68 -2.22
N GLY A 57 14.69 -15.85 -1.61
CA GLY A 57 16.09 -16.09 -1.56
C GLY A 57 16.22 -17.46 -0.97
N VAL A 58 16.69 -18.37 -1.76
CA VAL A 58 17.13 -19.70 -1.34
C VAL A 58 17.84 -19.51 0.00
N ILE A 59 17.07 -19.63 1.09
CA ILE A 59 17.65 -19.76 2.42
C ILE A 59 18.38 -21.07 2.37
N GLY A 60 19.71 -20.94 2.31
CA GLY A 60 20.61 -22.07 2.15
C GLY A 60 20.20 -23.20 3.07
N SER A 61 20.13 -24.37 2.48
CA SER A 61 19.82 -25.66 3.09
C SER A 61 20.53 -25.81 4.43
N ARG A 62 19.91 -25.42 5.52
CA ARG A 62 20.21 -25.96 6.82
C ARG A 62 19.46 -27.27 6.91
N THR A 63 20.18 -28.36 6.66
CA THR A 63 19.72 -29.70 7.01
C THR A 63 19.65 -29.82 8.53
N ALA A 64 18.67 -29.19 9.15
CA ALA A 64 18.15 -29.65 10.40
C ALA A 64 17.10 -30.70 10.04
N SER A 65 17.45 -31.96 10.19
CA SER A 65 16.52 -33.08 10.12
C SER A 65 15.63 -33.04 11.37
N ALA A 66 14.74 -32.04 11.44
CA ALA A 66 13.52 -32.17 12.21
C ALA A 66 12.52 -32.81 11.24
N ALA A 67 11.86 -33.89 11.68
CA ALA A 67 10.72 -34.42 10.95
C ALA A 67 9.79 -33.23 10.61
N PRO A 68 9.26 -33.11 9.38
CA PRO A 68 8.33 -32.03 9.08
C PRO A 68 7.20 -32.13 10.09
N ASN A 69 7.06 -31.14 10.97
CA ASN A 69 5.88 -31.02 11.79
C ASN A 69 4.72 -30.87 10.84
N GLU A 70 3.89 -31.91 10.74
CA GLU A 70 2.66 -31.83 9.95
C GLU A 70 1.79 -30.71 10.52
N LEU A 71 1.13 -29.98 9.64
CA LEU A 71 0.17 -28.96 10.07
C LEU A 71 -0.96 -29.62 10.86
N SER A 72 -1.28 -29.08 12.01
CA SER A 72 -2.49 -29.47 12.74
C SER A 72 -3.75 -29.06 11.97
N ALA A 73 -4.89 -29.68 12.28
CA ALA A 73 -6.16 -29.29 11.68
C ALA A 73 -6.49 -27.81 11.91
N ARG A 74 -6.13 -27.27 13.08
CA ARG A 74 -6.32 -25.85 13.38
C ARG A 74 -5.42 -24.95 12.56
N GLU A 75 -4.15 -25.29 12.40
CA GLU A 75 -3.24 -24.53 11.53
C GLU A 75 -3.69 -24.58 10.07
N MET A 76 -4.17 -25.71 9.62
CA MET A 76 -4.72 -25.83 8.27
C MET A 76 -5.94 -24.93 8.03
N GLU A 77 -6.85 -24.83 9.02
CA GLU A 77 -8.01 -23.95 8.98
C GLU A 77 -7.58 -22.47 8.95
N LEU A 78 -6.66 -22.06 9.81
CA LEU A 78 -6.12 -20.72 9.88
C LEU A 78 -5.38 -20.33 8.59
N LEU A 79 -4.54 -21.22 8.06
CA LEU A 79 -3.84 -20.96 6.80
C LEU A 79 -4.81 -20.91 5.61
N ARG A 80 -5.89 -21.70 5.62
CA ARG A 80 -6.94 -21.57 4.61
C ARG A 80 -7.64 -20.22 4.69
N PHE A 81 -7.92 -19.74 5.90
CA PHE A 81 -8.48 -18.39 6.11
C PHE A 81 -7.53 -17.30 5.58
N ALA A 82 -6.25 -17.36 5.93
CA ALA A 82 -5.23 -16.45 5.42
C ALA A 82 -5.19 -16.46 3.87
N GLN A 83 -5.17 -17.66 3.26
CA GLN A 83 -5.17 -17.80 1.81
C GLN A 83 -6.39 -17.13 1.16
N LEU A 84 -7.58 -17.30 1.74
CA LEU A 84 -8.79 -16.66 1.23
C LEU A 84 -8.75 -15.14 1.40
N LEU A 85 -8.10 -14.63 2.46
CA LEU A 85 -7.90 -13.20 2.65
C LEU A 85 -7.01 -12.62 1.56
N GLU A 86 -5.89 -13.29 1.24
CA GLU A 86 -5.01 -12.89 0.14
C GLU A 86 -5.74 -12.86 -1.21
N LEU A 87 -6.52 -13.88 -1.52
CA LEU A 87 -7.31 -13.93 -2.76
C LEU A 87 -8.41 -12.87 -2.79
N THR A 88 -8.95 -12.50 -1.63
CA THR A 88 -9.91 -11.40 -1.51
C THR A 88 -9.24 -10.06 -1.77
N ALA A 89 -8.05 -9.83 -1.20
CA ALA A 89 -7.27 -8.62 -1.45
C ALA A 89 -6.94 -8.48 -2.95
N ARG A 90 -6.44 -9.55 -3.60
CA ARG A 90 -6.24 -9.58 -5.05
C ARG A 90 -7.47 -9.10 -5.81
N ASP A 91 -8.63 -9.68 -5.54
CA ASP A 91 -9.88 -9.37 -6.25
C ASP A 91 -10.34 -7.92 -5.99
N LEU A 92 -10.05 -7.36 -4.81
CA LEU A 92 -10.32 -5.96 -4.47
C LEU A 92 -9.41 -5.00 -5.23
N TYR A 93 -8.12 -5.32 -5.36
CA TYR A 93 -7.18 -4.54 -6.18
C TYR A 93 -7.54 -4.59 -7.67
N ASP A 94 -7.98 -5.75 -8.16
CA ASP A 94 -8.52 -5.88 -9.53
C ASP A 94 -9.78 -5.03 -9.73
N ALA A 95 -10.66 -4.96 -8.72
CA ALA A 95 -11.84 -4.10 -8.76
C ALA A 95 -11.48 -2.60 -8.81
N ALA A 96 -10.44 -2.16 -8.10
CA ALA A 96 -9.94 -0.79 -8.19
C ALA A 96 -9.39 -0.49 -9.60
N THR A 97 -8.61 -1.39 -10.17
CA THR A 97 -8.10 -1.28 -11.55
C THR A 97 -9.25 -1.19 -12.55
N ALA A 98 -10.25 -2.05 -12.43
CA ALA A 98 -11.44 -2.05 -13.28
C ALA A 98 -12.28 -0.77 -13.14
N ALA A 99 -12.27 -0.14 -11.97
CA ALA A 99 -12.91 1.16 -11.71
C ALA A 99 -12.08 2.35 -12.22
N GLY A 100 -10.88 2.13 -12.76
CA GLY A 100 -10.02 3.16 -13.34
C GLY A 100 -9.03 3.80 -12.36
N ALA A 101 -8.69 3.14 -11.26
CA ALA A 101 -7.66 3.62 -10.36
C ALA A 101 -6.31 3.78 -11.11
N PRO A 102 -5.63 4.93 -10.99
CA PRO A 102 -4.52 5.27 -11.86
C PRO A 102 -3.19 4.61 -11.46
N GLY A 103 -2.42 4.22 -12.47
CA GLY A 103 -1.03 3.78 -12.33
C GLY A 103 -0.86 2.28 -12.06
N PRO A 104 0.38 1.80 -12.06
CA PRO A 104 0.72 0.38 -11.98
C PRO A 104 0.65 -0.20 -10.56
N LEU A 105 0.36 0.63 -9.54
CA LEU A 105 0.35 0.20 -8.14
C LEU A 105 -0.67 -0.91 -7.90
N TRP A 106 -1.86 -0.76 -8.46
CA TRP A 106 -3.00 -1.66 -8.24
C TRP A 106 -2.75 -3.06 -8.80
N GLU A 107 -2.22 -3.13 -10.02
CA GLU A 107 -1.82 -4.39 -10.66
C GLU A 107 -0.70 -5.07 -9.84
N ALA A 108 0.31 -4.31 -9.44
CA ALA A 108 1.41 -4.84 -8.63
C ALA A 108 0.95 -5.37 -7.27
N MET A 109 0.00 -4.70 -6.61
CA MET A 109 -0.59 -5.18 -5.36
C MET A 109 -1.40 -6.47 -5.58
N SER A 110 -2.24 -6.52 -6.62
CA SER A 110 -3.00 -7.71 -7.01
C SER A 110 -2.08 -8.91 -7.23
N GLU A 111 -1.01 -8.76 -8.03
CA GLU A 111 -0.04 -9.81 -8.29
C GLU A 111 0.68 -10.30 -7.03
N GLN A 112 0.98 -9.41 -6.07
CA GLN A 112 1.62 -9.80 -4.82
C GLN A 112 0.69 -10.62 -3.94
N HIS A 113 -0.58 -10.25 -3.80
CA HIS A 113 -1.56 -11.03 -3.04
C HIS A 113 -1.83 -12.39 -3.67
N GLU A 114 -1.87 -12.49 -5.00
CA GLU A 114 -1.92 -13.79 -5.69
C GLU A 114 -0.68 -14.64 -5.33
N ALA A 115 0.51 -14.05 -5.33
CA ALA A 115 1.74 -14.77 -4.98
C ALA A 115 1.74 -15.25 -3.52
N TYR A 116 1.17 -14.47 -2.59
CA TYR A 116 1.04 -14.88 -1.18
C TYR A 116 0.03 -16.03 -1.03
N ALA A 117 -1.10 -15.97 -1.71
CA ALA A 117 -2.05 -17.07 -1.74
C ALA A 117 -1.42 -18.37 -2.27
N GLN A 118 -0.57 -18.27 -3.30
CA GLN A 118 0.18 -19.41 -3.84
C GLN A 118 1.26 -19.90 -2.86
N ALA A 119 1.92 -19.01 -2.13
CA ALA A 119 2.88 -19.40 -1.11
C ALA A 119 2.21 -20.21 0.01
N ILE A 120 1.04 -19.79 0.49
CA ILE A 120 0.24 -20.53 1.47
C ILE A 120 -0.23 -21.87 0.87
N ALA A 121 -0.66 -21.89 -0.40
CA ALA A 121 -1.02 -23.12 -1.11
C ALA A 121 0.11 -24.16 -1.12
N SER A 122 1.34 -23.71 -1.29
CA SER A 122 2.52 -24.60 -1.32
C SER A 122 2.77 -25.32 0.00
N ILE A 123 2.33 -24.72 1.13
CA ILE A 123 2.48 -25.30 2.46
C ILE A 123 1.30 -26.23 2.79
N THR A 124 0.10 -25.78 2.44
CA THR A 124 -1.14 -26.48 2.80
C THR A 124 -1.50 -27.58 1.84
N GLY A 125 -1.02 -27.53 0.60
CA GLY A 125 -1.49 -28.39 -0.50
C GLY A 125 -2.91 -28.05 -0.99
N LEU A 126 -3.51 -26.97 -0.49
CA LEU A 126 -4.83 -26.52 -0.92
C LEU A 126 -4.73 -25.71 -2.22
N SER A 127 -5.77 -25.78 -3.03
CA SER A 127 -5.85 -24.92 -4.22
C SER A 127 -6.00 -23.45 -3.82
N ALA A 128 -5.24 -22.55 -4.45
CA ALA A 128 -5.41 -21.12 -4.30
C ALA A 128 -6.60 -20.63 -5.15
N THR A 129 -7.82 -20.93 -4.69
CA THR A 129 -9.06 -20.57 -5.38
C THR A 129 -10.12 -20.13 -4.39
N GLY A 130 -11.07 -19.30 -4.88
CA GLY A 130 -12.13 -18.69 -4.08
C GLY A 130 -11.67 -17.40 -3.43
N ARG A 131 -12.49 -16.86 -2.53
CA ARG A 131 -12.23 -15.68 -1.72
C ARG A 131 -13.13 -15.69 -0.50
N ASN A 132 -12.92 -14.77 0.42
CA ASN A 132 -13.86 -14.49 1.51
C ASN A 132 -14.89 -13.46 1.00
N ASP A 133 -16.08 -13.95 0.57
CA ASP A 133 -17.12 -13.09 0.01
C ASP A 133 -17.62 -12.05 1.01
N ALA A 134 -17.67 -12.35 2.31
CA ALA A 134 -18.10 -11.40 3.32
C ALA A 134 -17.16 -10.19 3.42
N VAL A 135 -15.84 -10.44 3.38
CA VAL A 135 -14.83 -9.37 3.36
C VAL A 135 -14.89 -8.60 2.04
N TYR A 136 -15.00 -9.32 0.92
CA TYR A 136 -15.07 -8.69 -0.40
C TYR A 136 -16.26 -7.75 -0.51
N ASP A 137 -17.47 -8.22 -0.18
CA ASP A 137 -18.70 -7.45 -0.30
C ASP A 137 -18.70 -6.21 0.62
N ALA A 138 -18.06 -6.31 1.79
CA ALA A 138 -17.91 -5.19 2.71
C ALA A 138 -16.95 -4.11 2.21
N GLN A 139 -15.95 -4.46 1.38
CA GLN A 139 -14.84 -3.56 1.00
C GLN A 139 -14.93 -3.05 -0.45
N VAL A 140 -15.56 -3.81 -1.36
CA VAL A 140 -15.44 -3.56 -2.81
C VAL A 140 -15.92 -2.17 -3.23
N GLU A 141 -16.92 -1.60 -2.58
CA GLU A 141 -17.40 -0.26 -2.93
C GLU A 141 -16.35 0.81 -2.56
N GLY A 142 -15.66 0.67 -1.43
CA GLY A 142 -14.55 1.54 -1.06
C GLY A 142 -13.42 1.48 -2.10
N PHE A 143 -13.06 0.29 -2.58
CA PHE A 143 -12.04 0.12 -3.62
C PHE A 143 -12.43 0.74 -4.97
N ARG A 144 -13.72 0.88 -5.27
CA ARG A 144 -14.23 1.53 -6.49
C ARG A 144 -14.30 3.05 -6.39
N THR A 145 -14.48 3.60 -5.21
CA THR A 145 -14.79 5.03 -4.99
C THR A 145 -13.66 5.81 -4.35
N ASP A 146 -12.95 5.21 -3.41
CA ASP A 146 -11.79 5.79 -2.70
C ASP A 146 -10.73 4.70 -2.47
N SER A 147 -10.20 4.20 -3.57
CA SER A 147 -9.35 3.00 -3.59
C SER A 147 -8.13 3.09 -2.68
N VAL A 148 -7.50 4.27 -2.55
CA VAL A 148 -6.26 4.42 -1.76
C VAL A 148 -6.51 4.25 -0.26
N LEU A 149 -7.55 4.91 0.28
CA LEU A 149 -7.89 4.79 1.69
C LEU A 149 -8.48 3.42 2.02
N ALA A 150 -9.30 2.86 1.12
CA ALA A 150 -9.84 1.51 1.28
C ALA A 150 -8.72 0.46 1.28
N ALA A 151 -7.75 0.58 0.37
CA ALA A 151 -6.59 -0.30 0.34
C ALA A 151 -5.74 -0.18 1.60
N HIS A 152 -5.44 1.05 2.06
CA HIS A 152 -4.69 1.24 3.31
C HIS A 152 -5.39 0.59 4.51
N ALA A 153 -6.72 0.72 4.61
CA ALA A 153 -7.50 0.11 5.68
C ALA A 153 -7.46 -1.43 5.59
N LEU A 154 -7.59 -2.00 4.38
CA LEU A 154 -7.49 -3.44 4.16
C LEU A 154 -6.10 -3.97 4.55
N GLU A 155 -5.03 -3.36 4.07
CA GLU A 155 -3.65 -3.78 4.38
C GLU A 155 -3.36 -3.72 5.88
N SER A 156 -3.84 -2.68 6.54
CA SER A 156 -3.69 -2.54 7.99
C SER A 156 -4.42 -3.65 8.75
N ALA A 157 -5.65 -3.98 8.36
CA ALA A 157 -6.42 -5.06 8.96
C ALA A 157 -5.83 -6.44 8.63
N ALA A 158 -5.35 -6.65 7.41
CA ALA A 158 -4.70 -7.88 6.98
C ALA A 158 -3.40 -8.12 7.76
N ALA A 159 -2.54 -7.10 7.90
CA ALA A 159 -1.31 -7.18 8.70
C ALA A 159 -1.60 -7.49 10.18
N ALA A 160 -2.64 -6.89 10.76
CA ALA A 160 -3.08 -7.21 12.13
C ALA A 160 -3.56 -8.66 12.23
N THR A 161 -4.37 -9.12 11.27
CA THR A 161 -4.90 -10.48 11.19
C THR A 161 -3.79 -11.52 11.06
N HIS A 162 -2.86 -11.33 10.14
CA HIS A 162 -1.72 -12.24 9.97
C HIS A 162 -0.78 -12.24 11.17
N THR A 163 -0.65 -11.09 11.87
CA THR A 163 0.09 -11.02 13.14
C THR A 163 -0.58 -11.85 14.22
N GLU A 164 -1.91 -11.80 14.34
CA GLU A 164 -2.67 -12.64 15.27
C GLU A 164 -2.55 -14.13 14.91
N LEU A 165 -2.63 -14.47 13.62
CA LEU A 165 -2.44 -15.84 13.13
C LEU A 165 -1.11 -16.43 13.57
N LEU A 166 -0.02 -15.66 13.60
CA LEU A 166 1.30 -16.12 14.03
C LEU A 166 1.30 -16.66 15.45
N ALA A 167 0.44 -16.15 16.34
CA ALA A 167 0.34 -16.66 17.71
C ALA A 167 -0.21 -18.10 17.79
N HIS A 168 -0.83 -18.58 16.72
CA HIS A 168 -1.49 -19.88 16.63
C HIS A 168 -0.79 -20.87 15.71
N ILE A 169 0.28 -20.46 15.00
CA ILE A 169 1.05 -21.30 14.09
C ILE A 169 2.33 -21.77 14.77
N THR A 170 2.49 -23.07 14.88
CA THR A 170 3.68 -23.72 15.48
C THR A 170 4.61 -24.33 14.44
N GLN A 171 4.10 -24.60 13.24
CA GLN A 171 4.90 -25.12 12.14
C GLN A 171 5.79 -23.98 11.58
N ALA A 172 7.11 -24.17 11.70
CA ALA A 172 8.09 -23.11 11.47
C ALA A 172 8.01 -22.51 10.04
N HIS A 173 7.87 -23.34 9.00
CA HIS A 173 7.82 -22.85 7.63
C HIS A 173 6.54 -22.07 7.34
N ALA A 174 5.40 -22.48 7.90
CA ALA A 174 4.16 -21.73 7.83
C ALA A 174 4.29 -20.37 8.53
N ALA A 175 4.88 -20.34 9.72
CA ALA A 175 5.13 -19.11 10.44
C ALA A 175 6.08 -18.15 9.67
N GLU A 176 7.12 -18.67 9.02
CA GLU A 176 8.03 -17.88 8.17
C GLU A 176 7.28 -17.23 6.98
N VAL A 177 6.38 -17.98 6.33
CA VAL A 177 5.60 -17.45 5.19
C VAL A 177 4.64 -16.37 5.68
N ILE A 178 3.87 -16.59 6.74
CA ILE A 178 2.94 -15.59 7.29
C ILE A 178 3.72 -14.34 7.78
N ALA A 179 4.85 -14.49 8.46
CA ALA A 179 5.68 -13.36 8.87
C ALA A 179 6.21 -12.54 7.67
N SER A 180 6.53 -13.21 6.56
CA SER A 180 6.92 -12.55 5.31
C SER A 180 5.78 -11.74 4.73
N ILE A 181 4.54 -12.25 4.76
CA ILE A 181 3.34 -11.55 4.32
C ILE A 181 3.12 -10.31 5.19
N VAL A 182 3.10 -10.43 6.52
CA VAL A 182 2.98 -9.28 7.45
C VAL A 182 4.00 -8.18 7.13
N SER A 183 5.25 -8.58 6.88
CA SER A 183 6.32 -7.64 6.53
C SER A 183 6.05 -6.89 5.21
N SER A 184 5.39 -7.53 4.27
CA SER A 184 5.03 -6.92 2.97
C SER A 184 3.82 -6.01 3.11
N GLU A 185 2.77 -6.45 3.79
CA GLU A 185 1.57 -5.65 4.07
C GLU A 185 1.90 -4.37 4.84
N SER A 186 2.83 -4.45 5.79
CA SER A 186 3.33 -3.26 6.50
C SER A 186 3.99 -2.25 5.55
N ARG A 187 4.70 -2.72 4.50
CA ARG A 187 5.25 -1.83 3.47
C ARG A 187 4.17 -1.29 2.55
N HIS A 188 3.14 -2.08 2.23
CA HIS A 188 1.98 -1.63 1.48
C HIS A 188 1.27 -0.48 2.19
N CYS A 189 1.06 -0.58 3.51
CA CYS A 189 0.49 0.50 4.32
C CYS A 189 1.28 1.80 4.17
N VAL A 190 2.62 1.75 4.25
CA VAL A 190 3.46 2.95 4.10
C VAL A 190 3.36 3.55 2.70
N VAL A 191 3.38 2.72 1.65
CA VAL A 191 3.23 3.18 0.26
C VAL A 191 1.86 3.82 0.04
N LEU A 192 0.79 3.19 0.52
CA LEU A 192 -0.57 3.70 0.40
C LEU A 192 -0.78 4.98 1.21
N ALA A 193 -0.19 5.09 2.40
CA ALA A 193 -0.20 6.32 3.18
C ALA A 193 0.50 7.47 2.44
N ASP A 194 1.63 7.21 1.76
CA ASP A 194 2.33 8.21 0.94
C ASP A 194 1.46 8.66 -0.25
N VAL A 195 0.85 7.70 -0.97
CA VAL A 195 -0.06 7.99 -2.09
C VAL A 195 -1.30 8.77 -1.64
N ALA A 196 -1.80 8.51 -0.43
CA ALA A 196 -2.90 9.25 0.19
C ALA A 196 -2.50 10.66 0.68
N GLY A 197 -1.22 11.04 0.59
CA GLY A 197 -0.72 12.30 1.14
C GLY A 197 -0.57 12.29 2.67
N LEU A 198 -0.59 11.14 3.29
CA LEU A 198 -0.46 10.93 4.75
C LEU A 198 0.95 10.51 5.16
N GLY A 199 1.89 10.42 4.23
CA GLY A 199 3.25 9.89 4.44
C GLY A 199 4.09 10.58 5.50
N THR A 200 3.73 11.81 5.91
CA THR A 200 4.39 12.54 7.01
C THR A 200 3.78 12.24 8.38
N ASN A 201 2.68 11.53 8.45
CA ASN A 201 2.06 11.13 9.71
C ASN A 201 2.76 9.89 10.27
N LEU A 202 3.62 10.08 11.27
CA LEU A 202 4.40 9.01 11.87
C LEU A 202 3.53 7.95 12.57
N ASP A 203 2.40 8.34 13.14
CA ASP A 203 1.50 7.38 13.80
C ASP A 203 0.92 6.39 12.77
N ILE A 204 0.51 6.87 11.60
CA ILE A 204 0.01 6.02 10.53
C ILE A 204 1.11 5.08 9.98
N ASN A 205 2.36 5.58 9.89
CA ASN A 205 3.45 4.83 9.29
C ASN A 205 4.14 3.84 10.26
N LEU A 206 4.05 4.07 11.56
CA LEU A 206 4.81 3.31 12.55
C LEU A 206 3.91 2.49 13.49
N ILE A 207 2.63 2.80 13.57
CA ILE A 207 1.70 2.14 14.49
C ILE A 207 0.52 1.58 13.69
N ASN A 208 0.42 0.26 13.65
CA ASN A 208 -0.81 -0.37 13.15
C ASN A 208 -1.82 -0.48 14.30
N SER A 209 -2.88 0.33 14.25
CA SER A 209 -3.97 0.33 15.22
C SER A 209 -5.25 -0.33 14.70
N ALA A 210 -5.17 -0.99 13.55
CA ALA A 210 -6.32 -1.69 12.99
C ALA A 210 -6.65 -2.95 13.81
N ASP A 211 -7.93 -3.20 13.98
CA ASP A 211 -8.39 -4.46 14.55
C ASP A 211 -8.21 -5.59 13.54
N PRO A 212 -7.78 -6.77 13.98
CA PRO A 212 -7.73 -7.94 13.12
C PRO A 212 -9.14 -8.39 12.73
N LEU A 213 -9.26 -9.06 11.58
CA LEU A 213 -10.47 -9.76 11.22
C LEU A 213 -10.70 -10.96 12.15
N GLU A 214 -11.97 -11.27 12.42
CA GLU A 214 -12.32 -12.40 13.26
C GLU A 214 -11.80 -13.71 12.65
N LEU A 215 -11.00 -14.46 13.41
CA LEU A 215 -10.48 -15.75 13.00
C LEU A 215 -11.56 -16.83 13.08
N PRO A 216 -11.53 -17.85 12.20
CA PRO A 216 -12.52 -18.93 12.20
C PRO A 216 -12.46 -19.80 13.44
#